data_3f15f56d253daf96b6ea67d2362fb2bf
#
_entry.id   3f15f56d253daf96b6ea67d2362fb2bf
#
_cell.length_a   1.000
_cell.length_b   1.000
_cell.length_c   1.000
_cell.angle_alpha   90.00
_cell.angle_beta   90.00
_cell.angle_gamma   90.00
#
_symmetry.space_group_name_H-M   'P 1'
#
loop_
_entity.id
_entity.type
_entity.pdbx_description
1 polymer ?
#
loop_
_entity_poly.entity_id
_entity_poly.type
_entity_poly.pdbx_seq_one_letter_code
_entity_poly.pdbx_strand_id
1 'polypeptide(L)'
;MFKKLYISSLVGLVTTFFSISAFALESEGGANPLPSLVPEQLTYTVKANSTSNATILGGTVMPLKMVNLIAQMPGEVKKIAGEEGDRFSTGTRLVGLDTSALMEKRRAAVAGFNSAKAGLANAQVQYQREALSPNAMSNSMLGGAPAMFSMFNDPIRSISGQGDPDFERHSNMFGQGVQIQTARDQIEQALAGISEIDANLENTLSIAPFDGVIVKKMIEVGDIVQPGMPLVVFADTSVMLIQVEVPARLVSNLDPNSVINARLDRSEQLIPVKVSRIFPMASSGGHTTTVKFELPIGVDARAGMYAEVMIPTARNEAAPLAMIPKSSINWRGSLPAVFLVSQDRTLIKMRTLRLGGSSGNMVTVLSGISIGDKILKNPLASTRSGPYTDSAQ
;
A
#
# COMPACT_ATOMS: atom_id res chain seq x y z
N MET A 1 25.40 -25.85 -40.33
CA MET A 1 26.18 -27.10 -40.32
C MET A 1 25.22 -28.25 -40.14
N PHE A 2 24.98 -29.00 -41.25
CA PHE A 2 24.86 -30.44 -41.39
C PHE A 2 23.91 -31.20 -40.43
N LYS A 3 22.99 -32.08 -40.82
CA LYS A 3 22.71 -32.91 -42.02
C LYS A 3 21.31 -33.49 -41.86
N LYS A 4 20.45 -33.39 -42.77
CA LYS A 4 19.76 -34.33 -43.68
C LYS A 4 20.12 -35.82 -43.48
N LEU A 5 19.08 -36.66 -43.39
CA LEU A 5 18.98 -37.90 -44.18
C LEU A 5 17.51 -38.40 -44.25
N TYR A 6 17.06 -38.55 -45.37
CA TYR A 6 16.18 -39.31 -46.21
C TYR A 6 16.30 -40.82 -46.03
N ILE A 7 15.20 -41.53 -46.27
CA ILE A 7 15.02 -42.82 -47.03
C ILE A 7 13.54 -43.20 -46.79
N SER A 8 12.59 -43.18 -47.69
CA SER A 8 12.33 -43.73 -49.00
C SER A 8 12.12 -45.25 -49.05
N SER A 9 11.03 -45.62 -49.76
CA SER A 9 10.77 -46.91 -50.43
C SER A 9 9.82 -47.87 -49.67
N LEU A 10 8.88 -48.62 -50.21
CA LEU A 10 8.41 -48.91 -51.56
C LEU A 10 7.19 -49.87 -51.45
N VAL A 11 6.13 -49.59 -52.15
CA VAL A 11 5.25 -50.49 -52.97
C VAL A 11 5.07 -51.96 -52.62
N GLY A 12 3.82 -52.42 -52.63
CA GLY A 12 3.41 -53.81 -52.70
C GLY A 12 1.90 -53.96 -52.87
N LEU A 13 1.47 -53.91 -54.09
CA LEU A 13 0.13 -54.25 -54.65
C LEU A 13 -0.04 -55.77 -54.72
N VAL A 14 -1.09 -56.36 -54.08
CA VAL A 14 -1.59 -57.69 -54.48
C VAL A 14 -3.11 -57.67 -54.36
N THR A 15 -3.73 -57.71 -55.52
CA THR A 15 -5.16 -58.07 -55.80
C THR A 15 -5.33 -59.52 -55.74
N THR A 16 -6.28 -60.02 -54.96
CA THR A 16 -6.90 -61.35 -55.24
C THR A 16 -8.41 -61.28 -55.08
N PHE A 17 -9.08 -61.46 -56.22
CA PHE A 17 -10.48 -61.76 -56.35
C PHE A 17 -10.80 -63.12 -55.75
N PHE A 18 -11.83 -63.21 -54.90
CA PHE A 18 -12.50 -64.46 -54.60
C PHE A 18 -14.01 -64.21 -54.60
N SER A 19 -14.66 -64.71 -55.65
CA SER A 19 -16.08 -64.77 -55.76
C SER A 19 -16.57 -66.03 -55.02
N ILE A 20 -17.50 -65.92 -54.09
CA ILE A 20 -18.31 -67.09 -53.63
C ILE A 20 -19.74 -66.61 -53.45
N SER A 21 -20.56 -67.44 -53.98
CA SER A 21 -21.99 -67.42 -54.26
C SER A 21 -22.91 -67.29 -53.06
N ALA A 22 -24.05 -66.71 -53.33
CA ALA A 22 -25.24 -66.62 -52.52
C ALA A 22 -25.69 -67.93 -51.88
N PHE A 23 -26.04 -67.90 -50.62
CA PHE A 23 -27.03 -68.80 -50.04
C PHE A 23 -27.99 -67.91 -49.21
N ALA A 24 -29.23 -67.85 -49.71
CA ALA A 24 -30.33 -67.23 -48.96
C ALA A 24 -30.77 -68.23 -47.90
N LEU A 25 -30.78 -67.73 -46.66
CA LEU A 25 -31.51 -68.36 -45.56
C LEU A 25 -32.40 -67.31 -44.94
N GLU A 26 -33.68 -67.32 -45.26
CA GLU A 26 -34.72 -66.63 -44.53
C GLU A 26 -34.74 -67.20 -43.11
N SER A 27 -34.46 -66.32 -42.13
CA SER A 27 -34.75 -66.56 -40.73
C SER A 27 -35.49 -65.29 -40.21
N GLU A 28 -36.80 -65.44 -40.11
CA GLU A 28 -37.65 -64.59 -39.31
C GLU A 28 -37.15 -64.64 -37.84
N GLY A 29 -36.43 -63.62 -37.39
CA GLY A 29 -36.03 -63.41 -36.02
C GLY A 29 -36.02 -61.90 -35.78
N GLY A 30 -36.94 -61.41 -34.95
CA GLY A 30 -37.12 -60.01 -34.63
C GLY A 30 -35.78 -59.33 -34.29
N ALA A 31 -35.32 -58.56 -35.23
CA ALA A 31 -34.12 -57.73 -35.02
C ALA A 31 -34.39 -56.71 -33.93
N ASN A 32 -33.86 -56.95 -32.72
CA ASN A 32 -33.65 -55.87 -31.77
C ASN A 32 -32.78 -54.82 -32.46
N PRO A 33 -33.24 -53.62 -32.64
CA PRO A 33 -32.40 -52.54 -33.24
C PRO A 33 -31.11 -52.41 -32.43
N LEU A 34 -29.99 -52.52 -33.14
CA LEU A 34 -28.68 -52.27 -32.55
C LEU A 34 -28.71 -50.92 -31.82
N PRO A 35 -28.18 -50.86 -30.61
CA PRO A 35 -28.18 -49.62 -29.88
C PRO A 35 -27.41 -48.56 -30.66
N SER A 36 -28.10 -47.52 -31.09
CA SER A 36 -27.46 -46.38 -31.74
C SER A 36 -26.75 -45.55 -30.68
N LEU A 37 -25.62 -44.96 -31.08
CA LEU A 37 -24.85 -44.07 -30.16
C LEU A 37 -25.59 -42.74 -30.02
N VAL A 38 -25.73 -42.25 -28.80
CA VAL A 38 -26.25 -40.89 -28.55
C VAL A 38 -25.34 -39.88 -29.24
N PRO A 39 -25.85 -39.08 -30.20
CA PRO A 39 -25.04 -38.05 -30.87
C PRO A 39 -24.46 -37.07 -29.87
N GLU A 40 -23.19 -36.70 -30.01
CA GLU A 40 -22.50 -35.81 -29.09
C GLU A 40 -23.15 -34.41 -29.02
N GLN A 41 -23.77 -33.98 -30.11
CA GLN A 41 -24.50 -32.71 -30.22
C GLN A 41 -25.72 -32.63 -29.29
N LEU A 42 -26.33 -33.81 -28.96
CA LEU A 42 -27.47 -33.92 -28.05
C LEU A 42 -27.03 -34.07 -26.58
N THR A 43 -25.77 -34.14 -26.30
CA THR A 43 -25.25 -34.28 -24.92
C THR A 43 -24.77 -32.95 -24.36
N TYR A 44 -24.93 -32.77 -23.06
CA TYR A 44 -24.38 -31.68 -22.31
C TYR A 44 -23.54 -32.24 -21.16
N THR A 45 -22.27 -31.82 -21.09
CA THR A 45 -21.41 -32.15 -19.94
C THR A 45 -21.68 -31.23 -18.82
N VAL A 46 -22.04 -31.77 -17.66
CA VAL A 46 -22.35 -30.99 -16.46
C VAL A 46 -21.12 -30.23 -16.01
N LYS A 47 -21.22 -28.92 -16.01
CA LYS A 47 -20.13 -28.00 -15.56
C LYS A 47 -20.34 -27.59 -14.12
N ALA A 48 -19.23 -27.34 -13.45
CA ALA A 48 -19.25 -26.68 -12.13
C ALA A 48 -19.73 -25.25 -12.28
N ASN A 49 -20.62 -24.83 -11.41
CA ASN A 49 -20.87 -23.41 -11.20
C ASN A 49 -20.25 -22.98 -9.87
N SER A 50 -19.26 -22.16 -9.94
CA SER A 50 -18.71 -21.44 -8.80
C SER A 50 -19.46 -20.10 -8.62
N THR A 51 -20.80 -20.13 -8.52
CA THR A 51 -21.51 -18.94 -8.02
C THR A 51 -21.17 -18.82 -6.53
N SER A 52 -20.09 -18.14 -6.23
CA SER A 52 -19.83 -17.70 -4.89
C SER A 52 -20.96 -16.75 -4.50
N ASN A 53 -21.82 -17.16 -3.57
CA ASN A 53 -22.72 -16.22 -2.92
C ASN A 53 -21.86 -15.14 -2.28
N ALA A 54 -21.94 -13.93 -2.79
CA ALA A 54 -21.22 -12.78 -2.27
C ALA A 54 -22.21 -11.78 -1.69
N THR A 55 -21.89 -11.23 -0.54
CA THR A 55 -22.59 -10.06 0.01
C THR A 55 -21.92 -8.80 -0.52
N ILE A 56 -22.70 -7.91 -1.09
CA ILE A 56 -22.21 -6.61 -1.56
C ILE A 56 -22.18 -5.66 -0.36
N LEU A 57 -21.02 -5.11 -0.08
CA LEU A 57 -20.84 -4.11 0.97
C LEU A 57 -20.32 -2.80 0.37
N GLY A 58 -20.92 -1.70 0.80
CA GLY A 58 -20.49 -0.36 0.41
C GLY A 58 -19.22 0.06 1.15
N GLY A 59 -18.37 0.80 0.45
CA GLY A 59 -17.15 1.36 0.98
C GLY A 59 -16.80 2.70 0.33
N THR A 60 -15.76 3.32 0.82
CA THR A 60 -15.26 4.59 0.31
C THR A 60 -13.82 4.44 -0.15
N VAL A 61 -13.52 5.01 -1.31
CA VAL A 61 -12.15 5.06 -1.84
C VAL A 61 -11.35 6.11 -1.07
N MET A 62 -10.16 5.73 -0.64
CA MET A 62 -9.24 6.61 0.09
C MET A 62 -7.80 6.44 -0.42
N PRO A 63 -6.95 7.44 -0.29
CA PRO A 63 -5.55 7.33 -0.65
C PRO A 63 -4.80 6.43 0.34
N LEU A 64 -3.65 5.91 -0.07
CA LEU A 64 -2.79 5.07 0.78
C LEU A 64 -2.38 5.79 2.07
N LYS A 65 -1.97 7.06 1.94
CA LYS A 65 -1.60 7.95 3.04
C LYS A 65 -2.28 9.29 2.86
N MET A 66 -2.74 9.87 3.94
CA MET A 66 -3.30 11.21 3.96
C MET A 66 -2.86 11.89 5.26
N VAL A 67 -2.34 13.09 5.16
CA VAL A 67 -1.87 13.88 6.30
C VAL A 67 -2.39 15.30 6.20
N ASN A 68 -2.72 15.87 7.33
CA ASN A 68 -3.00 17.29 7.46
C ASN A 68 -1.68 17.96 7.87
N LEU A 69 -1.11 18.78 7.00
CA LEU A 69 0.02 19.59 7.31
C LEU A 69 -0.46 20.78 8.13
N ILE A 70 0.12 20.97 9.30
CA ILE A 70 -0.28 22.01 10.27
C ILE A 70 0.83 23.04 10.43
N ALA A 71 0.48 24.27 10.77
CA ALA A 71 1.45 25.28 11.14
C ALA A 71 2.14 24.90 12.46
N GLN A 72 3.47 24.97 12.49
CA GLN A 72 4.27 24.74 13.71
C GLN A 72 4.63 26.07 14.41
N MET A 73 4.65 27.16 13.64
CA MET A 73 4.97 28.50 14.10
C MET A 73 3.85 29.48 13.71
N PRO A 74 3.65 30.54 14.50
CA PRO A 74 2.75 31.62 14.09
C PRO A 74 3.41 32.47 13.00
N GLY A 75 2.64 32.97 12.05
CA GLY A 75 3.14 33.85 11.00
C GLY A 75 2.17 34.07 9.87
N GLU A 76 2.50 35.00 8.99
CA GLU A 76 1.77 35.27 7.76
C GLU A 76 2.23 34.28 6.67
N VAL A 77 1.30 33.72 5.91
CA VAL A 77 1.58 32.86 4.75
C VAL A 77 2.11 33.71 3.60
N LYS A 78 3.37 33.54 3.25
CA LYS A 78 4.01 34.28 2.13
C LYS A 78 3.99 33.50 0.82
N LYS A 79 3.97 32.17 0.89
CA LYS A 79 4.03 31.34 -0.31
C LYS A 79 3.29 30.02 -0.11
N ILE A 80 2.54 29.63 -1.12
CA ILE A 80 1.98 28.28 -1.30
C ILE A 80 2.50 27.77 -2.64
N ALA A 81 3.00 26.53 -2.69
CA ALA A 81 3.72 26.00 -3.85
C ALA A 81 2.81 25.68 -5.05
N GLY A 82 1.52 25.43 -4.82
CA GLY A 82 0.57 25.06 -5.90
C GLY A 82 -0.87 25.10 -5.42
N GLU A 83 -1.73 24.60 -6.29
CA GLU A 83 -3.18 24.52 -6.09
C GLU A 83 -3.64 23.10 -5.78
N GLU A 84 -4.93 22.95 -5.46
CA GLU A 84 -5.55 21.65 -5.26
C GLU A 84 -5.48 20.80 -6.53
N GLY A 85 -4.94 19.58 -6.41
CA GLY A 85 -4.69 18.67 -7.53
C GLY A 85 -3.25 18.60 -7.99
N ASP A 86 -2.39 19.56 -7.61
CA ASP A 86 -0.98 19.57 -8.01
C ASP A 86 -0.16 18.50 -7.30
N ARG A 87 0.78 17.90 -8.03
CA ARG A 87 1.67 16.84 -7.56
C ARG A 87 3.02 17.39 -7.11
N PHE A 88 3.51 16.86 -6.01
CA PHE A 88 4.80 17.24 -5.43
C PHE A 88 5.58 16.00 -4.99
N SER A 89 6.90 16.10 -5.11
CA SER A 89 7.82 15.07 -4.61
C SER A 89 8.15 15.32 -3.14
N THR A 90 8.56 14.28 -2.45
CA THR A 90 9.06 14.32 -1.08
C THR A 90 10.10 15.43 -0.89
N GLY A 91 10.01 16.16 0.23
CA GLY A 91 10.92 17.25 0.54
C GLY A 91 10.63 18.60 -0.15
N THR A 92 9.63 18.65 -1.05
CA THR A 92 9.22 19.92 -1.68
C THR A 92 8.56 20.83 -0.63
N ARG A 93 8.92 22.11 -0.64
CA ARG A 93 8.32 23.13 0.23
C ARG A 93 6.95 23.50 -0.29
N LEU A 94 5.90 23.17 0.46
CA LEU A 94 4.51 23.39 0.08
C LEU A 94 4.00 24.74 0.58
N VAL A 95 4.29 25.08 1.83
CA VAL A 95 3.88 26.35 2.43
C VAL A 95 5.07 26.99 3.10
N GLY A 96 5.23 28.30 2.94
CA GLY A 96 6.26 29.10 3.61
C GLY A 96 5.63 30.29 4.32
N LEU A 97 5.94 30.42 5.61
CA LEU A 97 5.56 31.56 6.41
C LEU A 97 6.60 32.70 6.27
N ASP A 98 6.26 33.89 6.74
CA ASP A 98 7.19 35.01 6.80
C ASP A 98 8.34 34.70 7.77
N THR A 99 9.54 34.72 7.23
CA THR A 99 10.80 34.48 7.99
C THR A 99 11.59 35.72 8.31
N SER A 100 11.12 36.90 7.93
CA SER A 100 11.87 38.16 8.00
C SER A 100 12.41 38.42 9.41
N ALA A 101 11.55 38.34 10.42
CA ALA A 101 11.94 38.57 11.82
C ALA A 101 12.94 37.51 12.34
N LEU A 102 12.79 36.25 11.94
CA LEU A 102 13.69 35.16 12.33
C LEU A 102 15.06 35.31 11.65
N MET A 103 15.09 35.73 10.39
CA MET A 103 16.32 35.99 9.67
C MET A 103 17.13 37.15 10.31
N GLU A 104 16.46 38.24 10.75
CA GLU A 104 17.14 39.31 11.50
C GLU A 104 17.64 38.80 12.85
N LYS A 105 16.86 38.01 13.59
CA LYS A 105 17.34 37.38 14.83
C LYS A 105 18.55 36.47 14.59
N ARG A 106 18.53 35.68 13.51
CA ARG A 106 19.68 34.86 13.13
C ARG A 106 20.92 35.67 12.85
N ARG A 107 20.78 36.79 12.11
CA ARG A 107 21.88 37.72 11.82
C ARG A 107 22.47 38.30 13.11
N ALA A 108 21.64 38.72 14.06
CA ALA A 108 22.06 39.18 15.35
C ALA A 108 22.80 38.10 16.18
N ALA A 109 22.28 36.87 16.18
CA ALA A 109 22.91 35.73 16.85
C ALA A 109 24.29 35.39 16.26
N VAL A 110 24.43 35.43 14.93
CA VAL A 110 25.72 35.23 14.23
C VAL A 110 26.71 36.36 14.59
N ALA A 111 26.26 37.59 14.70
CA ALA A 111 27.12 38.69 15.19
C ALA A 111 27.59 38.45 16.64
N GLY A 112 26.69 37.96 17.52
CA GLY A 112 27.02 37.53 18.88
C GLY A 112 28.08 36.43 18.94
N PHE A 113 27.93 35.40 18.10
CA PHE A 113 28.91 34.31 17.95
C PHE A 113 30.29 34.85 17.52
N ASN A 114 30.33 35.76 16.55
CA ASN A 114 31.59 36.34 16.10
C ASN A 114 32.24 37.19 17.22
N SER A 115 31.45 37.87 18.06
CA SER A 115 31.91 38.59 19.24
C SER A 115 32.50 37.66 20.29
N ALA A 116 31.82 36.54 20.59
CA ALA A 116 32.32 35.52 21.52
C ALA A 116 33.64 34.88 21.01
N LYS A 117 33.73 34.62 19.71
CA LYS A 117 34.96 34.11 19.05
C LYS A 117 36.13 35.12 19.20
N ALA A 118 35.87 36.41 19.03
CA ALA A 118 36.89 37.43 19.27
C ALA A 118 37.30 37.50 20.74
N GLY A 119 36.33 37.31 21.68
CA GLY A 119 36.60 37.19 23.12
C GLY A 119 37.54 36.03 23.46
N LEU A 120 37.31 34.84 22.86
CA LEU A 120 38.21 33.68 23.03
C LEU A 120 39.61 34.00 22.51
N ALA A 121 39.74 34.60 21.33
CA ALA A 121 41.04 34.98 20.77
C ALA A 121 41.80 35.94 21.71
N ASN A 122 41.09 36.94 22.27
CA ASN A 122 41.69 37.85 23.26
C ASN A 122 42.13 37.13 24.53
N ALA A 123 41.31 36.23 25.08
CA ALA A 123 41.65 35.43 26.26
C ALA A 123 42.88 34.54 26.00
N GLN A 124 43.00 33.95 24.84
CA GLN A 124 44.17 33.14 24.42
C GLN A 124 45.43 34.03 24.33
N VAL A 125 45.33 35.21 23.73
CA VAL A 125 46.47 36.15 23.66
C VAL A 125 46.90 36.60 25.04
N GLN A 126 45.97 36.89 25.96
CA GLN A 126 46.29 37.25 27.35
C GLN A 126 46.99 36.10 28.08
N TYR A 127 46.50 34.87 27.95
CA TYR A 127 47.15 33.67 28.50
C TYR A 127 48.58 33.50 27.97
N GLN A 128 48.79 33.64 26.66
CA GLN A 128 50.12 33.54 26.05
C GLN A 128 51.07 34.65 26.55
N ARG A 129 50.57 35.87 26.72
CA ARG A 129 51.38 36.95 27.28
C ARG A 129 51.81 36.63 28.70
N GLU A 130 50.92 36.15 29.55
CA GLU A 130 51.24 35.80 30.94
C GLU A 130 52.22 34.63 30.99
N ALA A 131 52.06 33.64 30.10
CA ALA A 131 52.95 32.47 29.99
C ALA A 131 54.37 32.85 29.55
N LEU A 132 54.52 33.78 28.58
CA LEU A 132 55.80 34.15 27.96
C LEU A 132 56.50 35.37 28.64
N SER A 133 55.75 36.25 29.24
CA SER A 133 56.28 37.53 29.83
C SER A 133 55.43 37.94 31.02
N PRO A 134 55.52 37.25 32.15
CA PRO A 134 54.67 37.51 33.32
C PRO A 134 54.79 38.91 33.95
N ASN A 135 55.83 39.62 33.67
CA ASN A 135 56.10 40.97 34.24
C ASN A 135 55.74 42.16 33.31
N ALA A 136 55.16 41.87 32.11
CA ALA A 136 54.86 42.90 31.11
C ALA A 136 53.78 43.91 31.58
N MET A 137 52.86 43.51 32.46
CA MET A 137 51.80 44.40 32.98
C MET A 137 52.23 45.28 34.10
N SER A 138 53.20 44.85 34.94
CA SER A 138 53.70 45.70 36.04
C SER A 138 54.46 46.91 35.54
N ASN A 139 55.00 46.85 34.33
CA ASN A 139 55.80 47.94 33.75
C ASN A 139 55.04 48.92 32.86
N SER A 140 53.77 48.61 32.48
CA SER A 140 53.05 49.40 31.47
C SER A 140 52.09 50.43 32.07
N MET A 141 51.86 50.44 33.39
CA MET A 141 50.82 51.27 33.99
C MET A 141 51.30 52.66 34.44
N LEU A 142 52.57 52.91 34.34
CA LEU A 142 53.15 54.29 34.58
C LEU A 142 54.05 54.64 33.39
N GLY A 143 53.45 55.22 32.38
CA GLY A 143 54.23 55.87 31.33
C GLY A 143 55.13 56.95 31.94
N GLY A 144 56.43 56.67 31.94
CA GLY A 144 57.41 57.73 32.09
C GLY A 144 58.18 57.85 33.40
N ALA A 145 58.02 56.98 34.39
CA ALA A 145 58.92 57.02 35.57
C ALA A 145 59.54 55.64 35.79
N PRO A 146 60.64 55.39 35.08
CA PRO A 146 61.25 54.07 35.17
C PRO A 146 62.15 53.99 36.42
N ALA A 147 62.21 52.79 36.95
CA ALA A 147 63.29 52.20 37.72
C ALA A 147 63.72 52.87 39.06
N MET A 148 63.42 54.12 39.37
CA MET A 148 63.75 54.70 40.69
C MET A 148 62.80 54.26 41.80
N PHE A 149 61.51 53.99 41.51
CA PHE A 149 60.54 53.54 42.51
C PHE A 149 60.60 52.06 42.84
N SER A 150 61.09 51.20 41.94
CA SER A 150 61.26 49.78 42.22
C SER A 150 62.37 49.50 43.25
N MET A 151 63.39 50.37 43.26
CA MET A 151 64.53 50.20 44.18
C MET A 151 64.16 50.52 45.64
N PHE A 152 63.12 51.31 45.89
CA PHE A 152 62.60 51.63 47.21
C PHE A 152 61.49 50.68 47.69
N ASN A 153 60.82 49.97 46.78
CA ASN A 153 59.67 49.12 47.12
C ASN A 153 60.05 47.68 47.35
N ASP A 154 61.16 47.18 46.78
CA ASP A 154 61.63 45.83 46.94
C ASP A 154 61.94 45.40 48.40
N PRO A 155 62.62 46.29 49.25
CA PRO A 155 62.82 45.89 50.63
C PRO A 155 61.60 45.96 51.51
N ILE A 156 60.55 46.72 51.13
CA ILE A 156 59.25 46.76 51.84
C ILE A 156 58.38 45.58 51.51
N ARG A 157 58.48 45.11 50.31
CA ARG A 157 57.74 43.87 49.85
C ARG A 157 58.18 42.61 50.56
N SER A 158 59.51 42.52 50.85
CA SER A 158 60.05 41.38 51.56
C SER A 158 59.69 41.28 53.04
N ILE A 159 59.33 42.46 53.67
CA ILE A 159 58.95 42.57 55.07
C ILE A 159 57.43 42.45 55.30
N SER A 160 56.62 42.73 54.29
CA SER A 160 55.16 42.72 54.40
C SER A 160 54.50 41.35 54.09
N GLY A 161 55.25 40.25 53.97
CA GLY A 161 54.68 38.90 53.80
C GLY A 161 53.90 38.76 52.53
N GLN A 162 54.32 39.41 51.42
CA GLN A 162 53.74 39.24 50.14
C GLN A 162 54.07 37.87 49.62
N GLY A 163 53.01 37.16 49.21
CA GLY A 163 52.98 35.72 48.85
C GLY A 163 54.05 35.33 47.85
N ASP A 164 54.33 34.08 47.87
CA ASP A 164 55.26 33.38 46.97
C ASP A 164 54.93 33.76 45.47
N PRO A 165 55.95 34.40 44.80
CA PRO A 165 55.74 34.83 43.39
C PRO A 165 55.37 33.72 42.47
N ASP A 166 55.76 32.49 42.77
CA ASP A 166 55.38 31.30 42.01
C ASP A 166 53.89 30.93 42.24
N PHE A 167 53.38 31.14 43.45
CA PHE A 167 51.96 30.92 43.76
C PHE A 167 51.07 31.99 43.10
N GLU A 168 51.46 33.28 43.12
CA GLU A 168 50.69 34.32 42.39
C GLU A 168 50.67 34.07 40.89
N ARG A 169 51.77 33.66 40.31
CA ARG A 169 51.87 33.30 38.90
C ARG A 169 50.98 32.10 38.57
N HIS A 170 51.01 31.07 39.39
CA HIS A 170 50.17 29.90 39.19
C HIS A 170 48.67 30.23 39.30
N SER A 171 48.29 31.09 40.26
CA SER A 171 46.96 31.61 40.44
C SER A 171 46.47 32.43 39.23
N ASN A 172 47.35 33.33 38.70
CA ASN A 172 47.05 34.15 37.53
C ASN A 172 46.87 33.30 36.27
N MET A 173 47.75 32.30 36.04
CA MET A 173 47.63 31.38 34.92
C MET A 173 46.35 30.53 35.01
N PHE A 174 45.99 30.08 36.22
CA PHE A 174 44.74 29.38 36.46
C PHE A 174 43.53 30.27 36.15
N GLY A 175 43.54 31.54 36.62
CA GLY A 175 42.50 32.51 36.33
C GLY A 175 42.32 32.79 34.81
N GLN A 176 43.45 32.92 34.09
CA GLN A 176 43.41 33.03 32.61
C GLN A 176 42.91 31.74 31.93
N GLY A 177 43.24 30.56 32.46
CA GLY A 177 42.71 29.29 31.99
C GLY A 177 41.18 29.23 32.12
N VAL A 178 40.65 29.69 33.27
CA VAL A 178 39.19 29.77 33.49
C VAL A 178 38.55 30.78 32.52
N GLN A 179 39.21 31.93 32.23
CA GLN A 179 38.68 32.85 31.21
C GLN A 179 38.61 32.26 29.82
N ILE A 180 39.59 31.44 29.40
CA ILE A 180 39.54 30.71 28.13
C ILE A 180 38.37 29.75 28.13
N GLN A 181 38.15 29.01 29.22
CA GLN A 181 37.03 28.08 29.33
C GLN A 181 35.68 28.82 29.26
N THR A 182 35.51 29.90 30.02
CA THR A 182 34.32 30.75 29.97
C THR A 182 34.07 31.31 28.58
N ALA A 183 35.10 31.73 27.85
CA ALA A 183 34.97 32.21 26.48
C ALA A 183 34.56 31.08 25.51
N ARG A 184 35.00 29.82 25.73
CA ARG A 184 34.55 28.68 24.97
C ARG A 184 33.07 28.39 25.23
N ASP A 185 32.67 28.41 26.50
CA ASP A 185 31.29 28.18 26.90
C ASP A 185 30.34 29.23 26.28
N GLN A 186 30.81 30.49 26.19
CA GLN A 186 30.08 31.58 25.50
C GLN A 186 29.92 31.32 24.00
N ILE A 187 30.93 30.74 23.33
CA ILE A 187 30.82 30.32 21.91
C ILE A 187 29.81 29.21 21.76
N GLU A 188 29.84 28.19 22.63
CA GLU A 188 28.91 27.08 22.60
C GLU A 188 27.48 27.57 22.85
N GLN A 189 27.26 28.45 23.80
CA GLN A 189 25.98 29.10 24.04
C GLN A 189 25.48 29.89 22.82
N ALA A 190 26.36 30.63 22.15
CA ALA A 190 26.01 31.38 20.95
C ALA A 190 25.64 30.44 19.78
N LEU A 191 26.37 29.33 19.63
CA LEU A 191 26.04 28.29 18.63
C LEU A 191 24.69 27.64 18.92
N ALA A 192 24.40 27.32 20.19
CA ALA A 192 23.09 26.76 20.58
C ALA A 192 21.97 27.77 20.26
N GLY A 193 22.15 29.04 20.48
CA GLY A 193 21.18 30.07 20.11
C GLY A 193 20.96 30.18 18.59
N ILE A 194 22.01 30.05 17.79
CA ILE A 194 21.86 29.99 16.31
C ILE A 194 21.08 28.75 15.90
N SER A 195 21.42 27.58 16.46
CA SER A 195 20.74 26.34 16.17
C SER A 195 19.24 26.37 16.52
N GLU A 196 18.87 27.00 17.62
CA GLU A 196 17.47 27.21 17.98
C GLU A 196 16.73 28.07 16.94
N ILE A 197 17.36 29.16 16.46
CA ILE A 197 16.74 30.01 15.44
C ILE A 197 16.63 29.25 14.11
N ASP A 198 17.63 28.45 13.74
CA ASP A 198 17.62 27.65 12.52
C ASP A 198 16.50 26.59 12.57
N ALA A 199 16.28 25.92 13.71
CA ALA A 199 15.16 25.02 13.92
C ALA A 199 13.81 25.75 13.80
N ASN A 200 13.71 26.97 14.36
CA ASN A 200 12.51 27.79 14.22
C ASN A 200 12.26 28.19 12.74
N LEU A 201 13.32 28.47 11.98
CA LEU A 201 13.23 28.77 10.55
C LEU A 201 12.74 27.53 9.77
N GLU A 202 13.21 26.34 10.09
CA GLU A 202 12.70 25.09 9.48
C GLU A 202 11.22 24.89 9.79
N ASN A 203 10.78 25.20 11.01
CA ASN A 203 9.39 25.09 11.43
C ASN A 203 8.45 26.13 10.76
N THR A 204 8.99 27.15 10.08
CA THR A 204 8.18 28.05 9.23
C THR A 204 7.84 27.45 7.87
N LEU A 205 8.46 26.32 7.51
CA LEU A 205 8.27 25.67 6.23
C LEU A 205 7.49 24.38 6.42
N SER A 206 6.39 24.25 5.70
CA SER A 206 5.69 22.96 5.59
C SER A 206 6.17 22.26 4.33
N ILE A 207 6.73 21.05 4.49
CA ILE A 207 7.30 20.24 3.41
C ILE A 207 6.47 18.98 3.15
N ALA A 208 6.49 18.48 1.91
CA ALA A 208 5.85 17.23 1.53
C ALA A 208 6.56 16.04 2.19
N PRO A 209 5.89 15.24 3.05
CA PRO A 209 6.52 14.11 3.75
C PRO A 209 6.70 12.87 2.88
N PHE A 210 6.03 12.81 1.73
CA PHE A 210 6.09 11.76 0.71
C PHE A 210 5.67 12.33 -0.65
N ASP A 211 5.83 11.55 -1.72
CA ASP A 211 5.33 11.92 -3.04
C ASP A 211 3.81 11.88 -3.05
N GLY A 212 3.15 12.97 -3.45
CA GLY A 212 1.71 13.06 -3.35
C GLY A 212 1.10 14.28 -4.00
N VAL A 213 -0.15 14.55 -3.64
CA VAL A 213 -0.99 15.60 -4.21
C VAL A 213 -1.59 16.45 -3.10
N ILE A 214 -1.73 17.76 -3.33
CA ILE A 214 -2.56 18.62 -2.49
C ILE A 214 -4.03 18.27 -2.76
N VAL A 215 -4.71 17.70 -1.77
CA VAL A 215 -6.13 17.35 -1.86
C VAL A 215 -7.01 18.55 -1.56
N LYS A 216 -6.61 19.33 -0.56
CA LYS A 216 -7.37 20.52 -0.14
C LYS A 216 -6.43 21.56 0.46
N LYS A 217 -6.64 22.79 0.10
CA LYS A 217 -6.00 23.98 0.66
C LYS A 217 -6.93 24.62 1.69
N MET A 218 -6.45 24.94 2.87
CA MET A 218 -7.23 25.50 3.96
C MET A 218 -6.81 26.92 4.30
N ILE A 219 -5.83 27.47 3.57
CA ILE A 219 -5.24 28.79 3.76
C ILE A 219 -4.96 29.45 2.43
N GLU A 220 -4.87 30.76 2.43
CA GLU A 220 -4.45 31.58 1.30
C GLU A 220 -3.20 32.40 1.61
N VAL A 221 -2.53 32.88 0.56
CA VAL A 221 -1.37 33.78 0.73
C VAL A 221 -1.85 35.09 1.34
N GLY A 222 -1.22 35.49 2.44
CA GLY A 222 -1.61 36.66 3.25
C GLY A 222 -2.35 36.32 4.54
N ASP A 223 -2.80 35.06 4.70
CA ASP A 223 -3.45 34.63 5.93
C ASP A 223 -2.46 34.58 7.10
N ILE A 224 -2.96 34.85 8.30
CA ILE A 224 -2.21 34.72 9.55
C ILE A 224 -2.56 33.40 10.19
N VAL A 225 -1.57 32.53 10.37
CA VAL A 225 -1.74 31.21 10.99
C VAL A 225 -1.15 31.14 12.40
N GLN A 226 -1.75 30.26 13.21
CA GLN A 226 -1.30 29.94 14.56
C GLN A 226 -0.83 28.48 14.62
N PRO A 227 0.05 28.10 15.55
CA PRO A 227 0.47 26.72 15.76
C PRO A 227 -0.74 25.78 15.93
N GLY A 228 -0.72 24.66 15.21
CA GLY A 228 -1.81 23.68 15.17
C GLY A 228 -2.88 23.96 14.12
N MET A 229 -2.89 25.10 13.46
CA MET A 229 -3.82 25.40 12.37
C MET A 229 -3.52 24.54 11.14
N PRO A 230 -4.54 23.84 10.53
CA PRO A 230 -4.32 23.07 9.32
C PRO A 230 -4.05 23.99 8.13
N LEU A 231 -3.00 23.69 7.38
CA LEU A 231 -2.56 24.43 6.20
C LEU A 231 -3.10 23.79 4.92
N VAL A 232 -2.70 22.55 4.69
CA VAL A 232 -3.09 21.76 3.52
C VAL A 232 -3.31 20.31 3.89
N VAL A 233 -4.23 19.65 3.19
CA VAL A 233 -4.42 18.20 3.20
C VAL A 233 -3.60 17.62 2.07
N PHE A 234 -2.62 16.77 2.40
CA PHE A 234 -1.71 16.17 1.45
C PHE A 234 -1.87 14.65 1.43
N ALA A 235 -1.96 14.03 0.24
CA ALA A 235 -2.24 12.62 0.10
C ALA A 235 -1.38 11.93 -0.96
N ASP A 236 -1.01 10.69 -0.67
CA ASP A 236 -0.39 9.77 -1.62
C ASP A 236 -1.48 9.07 -2.43
N THR A 237 -1.65 9.49 -3.67
CA THR A 237 -2.63 8.95 -4.62
C THR A 237 -2.04 7.91 -5.57
N SER A 238 -0.80 7.46 -5.36
CA SER A 238 -0.16 6.44 -6.20
C SER A 238 -0.87 5.09 -6.10
N VAL A 239 -1.39 4.79 -4.91
CA VAL A 239 -2.20 3.60 -4.63
C VAL A 239 -3.47 4.04 -3.91
N MET A 240 -4.61 3.63 -4.44
CA MET A 240 -5.91 3.89 -3.83
C MET A 240 -6.40 2.65 -3.10
N LEU A 241 -7.06 2.85 -1.98
CA LEU A 241 -7.64 1.81 -1.15
C LEU A 241 -9.16 2.00 -1.07
N ILE A 242 -9.90 0.90 -1.00
CA ILE A 242 -11.32 0.92 -0.62
C ILE A 242 -11.40 0.54 0.84
N GLN A 243 -11.95 1.41 1.67
CA GLN A 243 -12.25 1.10 3.06
C GLN A 243 -13.70 0.67 3.19
N VAL A 244 -13.91 -0.51 3.79
CA VAL A 244 -15.23 -1.13 3.97
C VAL A 244 -15.39 -1.56 5.42
N GLU A 245 -16.57 -1.33 5.97
CA GLU A 245 -16.98 -1.89 7.27
C GLU A 245 -17.63 -3.26 7.06
N VAL A 246 -16.88 -4.31 7.36
CA VAL A 246 -17.27 -5.70 7.14
C VAL A 246 -17.84 -6.30 8.42
N PRO A 247 -19.05 -6.88 8.41
CA PRO A 247 -19.56 -7.61 9.56
C PRO A 247 -18.60 -8.70 10.03
N ALA A 248 -18.34 -8.81 11.33
CA ALA A 248 -17.33 -9.71 11.91
C ALA A 248 -17.47 -11.16 11.44
N ARG A 249 -18.71 -11.64 11.23
CA ARG A 249 -19.01 -12.99 10.72
C ARG A 249 -18.47 -13.23 9.29
N LEU A 250 -18.28 -12.20 8.47
CA LEU A 250 -17.80 -12.32 7.10
C LEU A 250 -16.28 -12.15 7.01
N VAL A 251 -15.66 -11.57 8.02
CA VAL A 251 -14.20 -11.35 8.06
C VAL A 251 -13.43 -12.66 8.01
N SER A 252 -13.98 -13.73 8.62
CA SER A 252 -13.37 -15.07 8.60
C SER A 252 -13.26 -15.68 7.19
N ASN A 253 -14.02 -15.15 6.23
CA ASN A 253 -13.99 -15.59 4.82
C ASN A 253 -12.97 -14.81 3.97
N LEU A 254 -12.30 -13.81 4.56
CA LEU A 254 -11.30 -12.99 3.92
C LEU A 254 -9.91 -13.42 4.36
N ASP A 255 -9.12 -13.94 3.44
CA ASP A 255 -7.72 -14.21 3.71
C ASP A 255 -6.88 -12.98 3.32
N PRO A 256 -5.85 -12.63 4.11
CA PRO A 256 -4.89 -11.58 3.73
C PRO A 256 -4.30 -11.87 2.35
N ASN A 257 -4.17 -10.85 1.53
CA ASN A 257 -3.70 -10.91 0.15
C ASN A 257 -4.63 -11.62 -0.85
N SER A 258 -5.80 -12.13 -0.44
CA SER A 258 -6.77 -12.68 -1.38
C SER A 258 -7.32 -11.60 -2.31
N VAL A 259 -7.72 -12.01 -3.51
CA VAL A 259 -8.30 -11.10 -4.52
C VAL A 259 -9.80 -11.34 -4.56
N ILE A 260 -10.56 -10.28 -4.45
CA ILE A 260 -12.02 -10.28 -4.56
C ILE A 260 -12.46 -9.22 -5.57
N ASN A 261 -13.69 -9.28 -6.01
CA ASN A 261 -14.22 -8.34 -6.97
C ASN A 261 -14.85 -7.12 -6.27
N ALA A 262 -14.58 -5.94 -6.81
CA ALA A 262 -15.23 -4.70 -6.43
C ALA A 262 -15.79 -3.99 -7.66
N ARG A 263 -16.70 -3.06 -7.43
CA ARG A 263 -17.27 -2.18 -8.45
C ARG A 263 -17.21 -0.75 -7.94
N LEU A 264 -16.74 0.16 -8.78
CA LEU A 264 -16.77 1.59 -8.49
C LEU A 264 -18.11 2.18 -9.00
N ASP A 265 -18.59 3.20 -8.32
CA ASP A 265 -19.88 3.85 -8.58
C ASP A 265 -20.10 4.25 -10.06
N ARG A 266 -19.02 4.60 -10.77
CA ARG A 266 -19.08 5.04 -12.18
C ARG A 266 -18.90 3.93 -13.22
N SER A 267 -18.65 2.70 -12.81
CA SER A 267 -18.33 1.60 -13.71
C SER A 267 -19.13 0.36 -13.35
N GLU A 268 -19.81 -0.23 -14.33
CA GLU A 268 -20.38 -1.59 -14.17
C GLU A 268 -19.31 -2.69 -14.21
N GLN A 269 -18.07 -2.32 -14.52
CA GLN A 269 -16.98 -3.28 -14.64
C GLN A 269 -16.51 -3.77 -13.26
N LEU A 270 -16.38 -5.09 -13.14
CA LEU A 270 -15.79 -5.71 -11.97
C LEU A 270 -14.27 -5.54 -12.00
N ILE A 271 -13.74 -5.01 -10.92
CA ILE A 271 -12.31 -4.73 -10.73
C ILE A 271 -11.80 -5.70 -9.67
N PRO A 272 -10.76 -6.49 -9.94
CA PRO A 272 -10.14 -7.33 -8.92
C PRO A 272 -9.38 -6.45 -7.93
N VAL A 273 -9.76 -6.51 -6.65
CA VAL A 273 -9.11 -5.79 -5.55
C VAL A 273 -8.49 -6.77 -4.58
N LYS A 274 -7.33 -6.40 -4.03
CA LYS A 274 -6.58 -7.23 -3.11
C LYS A 274 -6.88 -6.83 -1.67
N VAL A 275 -7.10 -7.81 -0.77
CA VAL A 275 -7.21 -7.57 0.67
C VAL A 275 -5.84 -7.08 1.17
N SER A 276 -5.74 -5.79 1.48
CA SER A 276 -4.50 -5.16 1.93
C SER A 276 -4.34 -5.28 3.44
N ARG A 277 -5.39 -4.96 4.20
CA ARG A 277 -5.34 -5.00 5.67
C ARG A 277 -6.70 -5.24 6.28
N ILE A 278 -6.74 -6.14 7.25
CA ILE A 278 -7.89 -6.38 8.12
C ILE A 278 -7.51 -5.80 9.50
N PHE A 279 -8.32 -4.85 10.00
CA PHE A 279 -8.05 -4.25 11.30
C PHE A 279 -8.49 -5.19 12.41
N PRO A 280 -7.69 -5.36 13.49
CA PRO A 280 -8.00 -6.32 14.55
C PRO A 280 -9.11 -5.85 15.50
N MET A 281 -9.51 -4.57 15.40
CA MET A 281 -10.56 -3.99 16.26
C MET A 281 -11.88 -3.96 15.54
N ALA A 282 -12.92 -4.51 16.17
CA ALA A 282 -14.30 -4.36 15.73
C ALA A 282 -14.93 -3.13 16.38
N SER A 283 -15.76 -2.42 15.62
CA SER A 283 -16.61 -1.36 16.16
C SER A 283 -17.66 -1.95 17.09
N SER A 284 -17.69 -1.48 18.34
CA SER A 284 -18.65 -1.97 19.36
C SER A 284 -20.12 -1.65 19.02
N GLY A 285 -20.38 -0.58 18.25
CA GLY A 285 -21.73 -0.20 17.86
C GLY A 285 -22.31 -0.94 16.66
N GLY A 286 -21.45 -1.43 15.75
CA GLY A 286 -21.87 -2.06 14.50
C GLY A 286 -21.49 -3.53 14.35
N HIS A 287 -20.72 -4.10 15.27
CA HIS A 287 -20.12 -5.43 15.13
C HIS A 287 -19.40 -5.62 13.79
N THR A 288 -18.79 -4.53 13.27
CA THR A 288 -18.08 -4.49 12.01
C THR A 288 -16.58 -4.32 12.23
N THR A 289 -15.80 -4.83 11.32
CA THR A 289 -14.35 -4.68 11.30
C THR A 289 -14.00 -3.91 10.04
N THR A 290 -13.15 -2.90 10.17
CA THR A 290 -12.64 -2.16 9.02
C THR A 290 -11.69 -3.04 8.21
N VAL A 291 -11.95 -3.17 6.92
CA VAL A 291 -11.07 -3.86 5.97
C VAL A 291 -10.69 -2.90 4.86
N LYS A 292 -9.41 -2.89 4.49
CA LYS A 292 -8.89 -2.09 3.38
C LYS A 292 -8.51 -3.00 2.22
N PHE A 293 -9.02 -2.65 1.05
CA PHE A 293 -8.76 -3.34 -0.21
C PHE A 293 -7.95 -2.43 -1.12
N GLU A 294 -6.91 -2.96 -1.71
CA GLU A 294 -6.03 -2.24 -2.62
C GLU A 294 -6.57 -2.34 -4.05
N LEU A 295 -6.71 -1.18 -4.70
CA LEU A 295 -7.09 -1.08 -6.10
C LEU A 295 -5.87 -1.28 -7.00
N PRO A 296 -6.03 -1.95 -8.15
CA PRO A 296 -4.97 -2.05 -9.14
C PRO A 296 -4.51 -0.68 -9.65
N ILE A 297 -3.24 -0.56 -9.96
CA ILE A 297 -2.67 0.64 -10.55
C ILE A 297 -3.33 0.90 -11.92
N GLY A 298 -3.69 2.16 -12.20
CA GLY A 298 -4.29 2.57 -13.46
C GLY A 298 -5.82 2.60 -13.49
N VAL A 299 -6.46 2.27 -12.38
CA VAL A 299 -7.91 2.47 -12.23
C VAL A 299 -8.18 3.94 -11.93
N ASP A 300 -9.07 4.59 -12.70
CA ASP A 300 -9.50 5.98 -12.41
C ASP A 300 -10.39 6.01 -11.16
N ALA A 301 -9.75 5.99 -10.01
CA ALA A 301 -10.38 6.07 -8.72
C ALA A 301 -9.96 7.36 -8.00
N ARG A 302 -10.92 8.08 -7.45
CA ARG A 302 -10.67 9.34 -6.72
C ARG A 302 -11.04 9.18 -5.25
N ALA A 303 -10.31 9.84 -4.39
CA ALA A 303 -10.64 9.86 -2.96
C ALA A 303 -12.08 10.36 -2.74
N GLY A 304 -12.81 9.68 -1.88
CA GLY A 304 -14.22 9.98 -1.61
C GLY A 304 -15.24 9.28 -2.52
N MET A 305 -14.80 8.58 -3.59
CA MET A 305 -15.73 7.82 -4.44
C MET A 305 -16.33 6.64 -3.66
N TYR A 306 -17.59 6.33 -3.97
CA TYR A 306 -18.25 5.13 -3.47
C TYR A 306 -17.77 3.90 -4.23
N ALA A 307 -17.63 2.79 -3.53
CA ALA A 307 -17.26 1.50 -4.09
C ALA A 307 -18.08 0.38 -3.45
N GLU A 308 -18.40 -0.63 -4.22
CA GLU A 308 -19.06 -1.84 -3.75
C GLU A 308 -18.08 -3.00 -3.82
N VAL A 309 -17.91 -3.71 -2.71
CA VAL A 309 -17.01 -4.86 -2.61
C VAL A 309 -17.82 -6.11 -2.40
N MET A 310 -17.56 -7.16 -3.19
CA MET A 310 -18.28 -8.43 -3.19
C MET A 310 -17.57 -9.42 -2.26
N ILE A 311 -18.01 -9.48 -1.00
CA ILE A 311 -17.40 -10.35 0.00
C ILE A 311 -18.04 -11.74 -0.05
N PRO A 312 -17.26 -12.83 -0.19
CA PRO A 312 -17.79 -14.19 -0.20
C PRO A 312 -18.47 -14.51 1.13
N THR A 313 -19.68 -15.05 1.09
CA THR A 313 -20.45 -15.43 2.29
C THR A 313 -20.06 -16.77 2.87
N ALA A 314 -19.39 -17.61 2.08
CA ALA A 314 -18.80 -18.86 2.54
C ALA A 314 -17.35 -18.93 2.08
N ARG A 315 -16.46 -19.48 2.92
CA ARG A 315 -15.13 -19.89 2.48
C ARG A 315 -15.32 -20.82 1.28
N ASN A 316 -14.44 -20.77 0.30
CA ASN A 316 -14.47 -21.52 -0.96
C ASN A 316 -14.58 -23.07 -0.83
N GLU A 317 -15.05 -23.57 0.30
CA GLU A 317 -15.30 -25.00 0.58
C GLU A 317 -16.69 -25.48 0.16
N ALA A 318 -17.57 -24.60 -0.31
CA ALA A 318 -18.81 -25.08 -0.93
C ALA A 318 -18.42 -25.85 -2.18
N ALA A 319 -18.57 -27.19 -2.13
CA ALA A 319 -18.35 -28.06 -3.27
C ALA A 319 -19.03 -27.43 -4.50
N PRO A 320 -18.32 -27.32 -5.63
CA PRO A 320 -18.87 -26.68 -6.81
C PRO A 320 -20.18 -27.36 -7.19
N LEU A 321 -21.25 -26.56 -7.19
CA LEU A 321 -22.58 -27.10 -7.53
C LEU A 321 -22.68 -27.31 -9.03
N ALA A 322 -23.30 -28.43 -9.41
CA ALA A 322 -23.56 -28.77 -10.82
C ALA A 322 -24.58 -27.77 -11.41
N MET A 323 -24.34 -27.27 -12.60
CA MET A 323 -25.31 -26.49 -13.38
C MET A 323 -25.70 -27.17 -14.66
N ILE A 324 -27.00 -27.16 -14.96
CA ILE A 324 -27.57 -27.75 -16.17
C ILE A 324 -28.51 -26.78 -16.87
N PRO A 325 -28.66 -26.86 -18.21
CA PRO A 325 -29.67 -26.12 -18.95
C PRO A 325 -31.07 -26.50 -18.52
N LYS A 326 -32.00 -25.55 -18.43
CA LYS A 326 -33.42 -25.79 -18.17
C LYS A 326 -34.02 -26.79 -19.18
N SER A 327 -33.55 -26.73 -20.42
CA SER A 327 -34.00 -27.62 -21.49
C SER A 327 -33.64 -29.10 -21.30
N SER A 328 -32.67 -29.40 -20.42
CA SER A 328 -32.29 -30.79 -20.11
C SER A 328 -33.17 -31.45 -19.04
N ILE A 329 -34.04 -30.68 -18.41
CA ILE A 329 -34.89 -31.14 -17.30
C ILE A 329 -36.18 -31.70 -17.88
N ASN A 330 -36.45 -32.98 -17.60
CA ASN A 330 -37.70 -33.63 -17.89
C ASN A 330 -38.57 -33.65 -16.62
N TRP A 331 -39.77 -33.09 -16.72
CA TRP A 331 -40.71 -33.03 -15.60
C TRP A 331 -41.65 -34.22 -15.63
N ARG A 332 -41.67 -35.03 -14.59
CA ARG A 332 -42.66 -36.09 -14.38
C ARG A 332 -43.57 -35.68 -13.20
N GLY A 333 -44.67 -35.08 -13.55
CA GLY A 333 -45.49 -34.42 -12.55
C GLY A 333 -44.73 -33.29 -11.89
N SER A 334 -44.51 -33.36 -10.57
CA SER A 334 -43.74 -32.37 -9.78
C SER A 334 -42.26 -32.75 -9.62
N LEU A 335 -41.80 -33.88 -10.14
CA LEU A 335 -40.44 -34.39 -9.95
C LEU A 335 -39.57 -34.06 -11.14
N PRO A 336 -38.51 -33.22 -10.95
CA PRO A 336 -37.53 -32.95 -11.98
C PRO A 336 -36.56 -34.12 -12.12
N ALA A 337 -36.29 -34.52 -13.36
CA ALA A 337 -35.37 -35.59 -13.70
C ALA A 337 -34.53 -35.23 -14.92
N VAL A 338 -33.38 -35.85 -15.08
CA VAL A 338 -32.54 -35.81 -16.28
C VAL A 338 -32.22 -37.19 -16.77
N PHE A 339 -31.83 -37.29 -18.02
CA PHE A 339 -31.31 -38.53 -18.61
C PHE A 339 -29.79 -38.48 -18.65
N LEU A 340 -29.14 -39.29 -17.81
CA LEU A 340 -27.70 -39.52 -17.81
C LEU A 340 -27.33 -40.40 -18.97
N VAL A 341 -26.33 -40.02 -19.74
CA VAL A 341 -25.77 -40.79 -20.85
C VAL A 341 -24.56 -41.56 -20.32
N SER A 342 -24.56 -42.88 -20.58
CA SER A 342 -23.44 -43.76 -20.26
C SER A 342 -22.17 -43.32 -20.97
N GLN A 343 -20.98 -43.68 -20.43
CA GLN A 343 -19.69 -43.37 -21.07
C GLN A 343 -19.62 -43.93 -22.51
N ASP A 344 -20.20 -45.10 -22.77
CA ASP A 344 -20.26 -45.75 -24.09
C ASP A 344 -21.32 -45.14 -25.00
N ARG A 345 -22.06 -44.14 -24.55
CA ARG A 345 -23.19 -43.49 -25.26
C ARG A 345 -24.30 -44.40 -25.74
N THR A 346 -24.37 -45.62 -25.26
CA THR A 346 -25.35 -46.61 -25.67
C THR A 346 -26.58 -46.66 -24.78
N LEU A 347 -26.45 -46.25 -23.54
CA LEU A 347 -27.48 -46.32 -22.53
C LEU A 347 -27.81 -44.93 -21.96
N ILE A 348 -29.09 -44.70 -21.75
CA ILE A 348 -29.60 -43.54 -21.02
C ILE A 348 -30.32 -44.03 -19.76
N LYS A 349 -29.98 -43.40 -18.62
CA LYS A 349 -30.61 -43.66 -17.34
C LYS A 349 -31.26 -42.40 -16.80
N MET A 350 -32.53 -42.48 -16.46
CA MET A 350 -33.23 -41.39 -15.82
C MET A 350 -32.80 -41.29 -14.36
N ARG A 351 -32.51 -40.08 -13.91
CA ARG A 351 -32.19 -39.77 -12.51
C ARG A 351 -32.94 -38.53 -12.04
N THR A 352 -33.61 -38.68 -10.90
CA THR A 352 -34.32 -37.56 -10.24
C THR A 352 -33.33 -36.57 -9.64
N LEU A 353 -33.65 -35.30 -9.71
CA LEU A 353 -32.83 -34.23 -9.23
C LEU A 353 -33.47 -33.48 -8.07
N ARG A 354 -32.65 -32.87 -7.25
CA ARG A 354 -33.07 -31.80 -6.38
C ARG A 354 -32.50 -30.50 -6.93
N LEU A 355 -33.41 -29.61 -7.37
CA LEU A 355 -33.03 -28.36 -8.00
C LEU A 355 -32.85 -27.27 -6.93
N GLY A 356 -31.92 -26.32 -7.19
CA GLY A 356 -31.71 -25.11 -6.47
C GLY A 356 -32.18 -23.87 -7.23
N GLY A 357 -31.49 -22.75 -7.07
CA GLY A 357 -31.79 -21.50 -7.77
C GLY A 357 -31.57 -21.59 -9.27
N SER A 358 -32.29 -20.77 -10.05
CA SER A 358 -32.09 -20.63 -11.48
C SER A 358 -31.47 -19.26 -11.81
N SER A 359 -30.52 -19.26 -12.76
CA SER A 359 -29.89 -18.08 -13.29
C SER A 359 -29.97 -18.10 -14.81
N GLY A 360 -30.77 -17.20 -15.37
CA GLY A 360 -31.06 -17.18 -16.82
C GLY A 360 -31.64 -18.52 -17.33
N ASN A 361 -30.97 -19.15 -18.30
CA ASN A 361 -31.35 -20.43 -18.87
C ASN A 361 -30.73 -21.67 -18.17
N MET A 362 -30.03 -21.48 -17.05
CA MET A 362 -29.34 -22.51 -16.29
C MET A 362 -29.99 -22.70 -14.92
N VAL A 363 -29.95 -23.96 -14.40
CA VAL A 363 -30.46 -24.32 -13.08
C VAL A 363 -29.35 -25.02 -12.30
N THR A 364 -29.19 -24.62 -11.05
CA THR A 364 -28.28 -25.28 -10.11
C THR A 364 -28.89 -26.58 -9.61
N VAL A 365 -28.10 -27.64 -9.56
CA VAL A 365 -28.50 -28.92 -9.02
C VAL A 365 -27.85 -29.15 -7.67
N LEU A 366 -28.67 -29.34 -6.65
CA LEU A 366 -28.23 -29.57 -5.26
C LEU A 366 -27.84 -31.05 -5.03
N SER A 367 -28.50 -31.98 -5.70
CA SER A 367 -28.18 -33.41 -5.62
C SER A 367 -28.78 -34.17 -6.79
N GLY A 368 -28.18 -35.33 -7.12
CA GLY A 368 -28.64 -36.23 -8.17
C GLY A 368 -27.69 -36.41 -9.35
N ILE A 369 -26.78 -35.48 -9.61
CA ILE A 369 -25.76 -35.59 -10.65
C ILE A 369 -24.40 -35.06 -10.11
N SER A 370 -23.34 -35.53 -10.76
CA SER A 370 -21.95 -35.10 -10.47
C SER A 370 -21.43 -34.23 -11.61
N ILE A 371 -20.45 -33.39 -11.28
CA ILE A 371 -19.73 -32.58 -12.27
C ILE A 371 -18.99 -33.56 -13.19
N GLY A 372 -19.06 -33.33 -14.50
CA GLY A 372 -18.49 -34.20 -15.51
C GLY A 372 -19.47 -35.23 -16.07
N ASP A 373 -20.63 -35.46 -15.41
CA ASP A 373 -21.66 -36.32 -15.96
C ASP A 373 -22.17 -35.78 -17.33
N LYS A 374 -22.45 -36.68 -18.27
CA LYS A 374 -23.07 -36.31 -19.54
C LYS A 374 -24.58 -36.52 -19.45
N ILE A 375 -25.35 -35.51 -19.78
CA ILE A 375 -26.81 -35.53 -19.77
C ILE A 375 -27.37 -35.22 -21.15
N LEU A 376 -28.58 -35.68 -21.45
CA LEU A 376 -29.27 -35.34 -22.67
C LEU A 376 -29.77 -33.88 -22.62
N LYS A 377 -29.56 -33.14 -23.72
CA LYS A 377 -29.77 -31.69 -23.78
C LYS A 377 -31.25 -31.29 -23.91
N ASN A 378 -31.98 -31.97 -24.75
CA ASN A 378 -33.41 -31.75 -25.01
C ASN A 378 -34.11 -33.10 -25.09
N PRO A 379 -34.42 -33.77 -23.97
CA PRO A 379 -35.09 -35.05 -24.02
C PRO A 379 -36.50 -34.88 -24.54
N LEU A 380 -36.91 -35.76 -25.48
CA LEU A 380 -38.30 -35.85 -25.94
C LEU A 380 -39.19 -36.33 -24.79
N ALA A 381 -40.46 -35.99 -24.80
CA ALA A 381 -41.44 -36.50 -23.82
C ALA A 381 -41.56 -38.02 -23.80
N SER A 382 -41.27 -38.68 -24.94
CA SER A 382 -41.26 -40.11 -25.13
C SER A 382 -39.99 -40.81 -24.64
N THR A 383 -38.92 -40.06 -24.30
CA THR A 383 -37.63 -40.62 -23.88
C THR A 383 -37.80 -41.48 -22.62
N ARG A 384 -37.30 -42.71 -22.64
CA ARG A 384 -37.31 -43.65 -21.52
C ARG A 384 -35.90 -44.13 -21.19
N SER A 385 -35.71 -44.64 -19.98
CA SER A 385 -34.45 -45.31 -19.61
C SER A 385 -34.28 -46.60 -20.40
N GLY A 386 -33.10 -46.85 -20.93
CA GLY A 386 -32.78 -48.04 -21.71
C GLY A 386 -31.70 -47.77 -22.76
N PRO A 387 -31.52 -48.72 -23.69
CA PRO A 387 -30.69 -48.49 -24.87
C PRO A 387 -31.22 -47.30 -25.66
N TYR A 388 -30.28 -46.44 -26.10
CA TYR A 388 -30.66 -45.32 -26.95
C TYR A 388 -31.03 -45.85 -28.35
N THR A 389 -32.26 -45.66 -28.74
CA THR A 389 -32.74 -45.90 -30.11
C THR A 389 -33.07 -44.55 -30.71
N ASP A 390 -32.49 -44.24 -31.87
CA ASP A 390 -32.80 -43.03 -32.61
C ASP A 390 -34.22 -43.18 -33.21
N SER A 391 -35.21 -42.89 -32.38
CA SER A 391 -36.62 -42.85 -32.81
C SER A 391 -36.99 -41.45 -33.28
N ALA A 392 -36.14 -40.89 -34.16
CA ALA A 392 -36.45 -39.69 -34.91
C ALA A 392 -36.81 -40.07 -36.33
N GLN A 393 -38.04 -40.49 -36.55
CA GLN A 393 -38.83 -40.25 -37.78
C GLN A 393 -40.25 -40.04 -37.39
#